data_2e41d3778b88c824fc93b4e6c203b48f
#
_entry.id   2e41d3778b88c824fc93b4e6c203b48f
#
_cell.length_a   1.000
_cell.length_b   1.000
_cell.length_c   1.000
_cell.angle_alpha   90.00
_cell.angle_beta   90.00
_cell.angle_gamma   90.00
#
_symmetry.space_group_name_H-M   'P 1'
#
loop_
_entity.id
_entity.type
_entity.pdbx_description
1 polymer ?
#
loop_
_entity_poly.entity_id
_entity_poly.type
_entity_poly.pdbx_seq_one_letter_code
_entity_poly.pdbx_strand_id
1 'polypeptide(L)'
;MKTKEKIVQESLSLFNENTFEQSTTNLIAKKSEVLEGSLWYHFNSKQDLVSVHTELFLDSFRKKRIYTEKNDPKELILGLLSIYEVLWDYRYLVRDSFEQFSNENPKLCEKIVDINHEIDEWAKEAIIHAKNVGVLIIQDEDIESVVEISLIIGRHWLDYSMKKYPSKSNLYLRKKGINLLIKTLYPYLSNESREMVDSIYESD
;
A
#
# COMPACT_ATOMS: atom_id res chain seq x y z
N MET A 1 -14.20 -11.66 -17.17
CA MET A 1 -12.87 -11.04 -17.07
C MET A 1 -12.03 -11.52 -18.26
N LYS A 2 -11.32 -10.62 -18.95
CA LYS A 2 -10.45 -10.99 -20.07
C LYS A 2 -9.22 -11.77 -19.55
N THR A 3 -8.66 -12.68 -20.34
CA THR A 3 -7.50 -13.49 -19.94
C THR A 3 -6.34 -12.66 -19.39
N LYS A 4 -6.00 -11.55 -20.06
CA LYS A 4 -4.94 -10.65 -19.61
C LYS A 4 -5.22 -10.06 -18.22
N GLU A 5 -6.43 -9.62 -17.97
CA GLU A 5 -6.85 -9.06 -16.67
C GLU A 5 -6.76 -10.10 -15.56
N LYS A 6 -7.15 -11.35 -15.84
CA LYS A 6 -7.05 -12.46 -14.88
C LYS A 6 -5.59 -12.77 -14.52
N ILE A 7 -4.69 -12.80 -15.50
CA ILE A 7 -3.26 -13.00 -15.28
C ILE A 7 -2.70 -11.88 -14.38
N VAL A 8 -3.04 -10.61 -14.65
CA VAL A 8 -2.60 -9.47 -13.84
C VAL A 8 -3.10 -9.58 -12.40
N GLN A 9 -4.38 -9.90 -12.20
CA GLN A 9 -4.95 -10.03 -10.86
C GLN A 9 -4.35 -11.19 -10.06
N GLU A 10 -4.22 -12.36 -10.68
CA GLU A 10 -3.68 -13.55 -10.00
C GLU A 10 -2.17 -13.43 -9.73
N SER A 11 -1.41 -12.79 -10.62
CA SER A 11 0.00 -12.51 -10.36
C SER A 11 0.19 -11.50 -9.22
N LEU A 12 -0.65 -10.46 -9.13
CA LEU A 12 -0.64 -9.52 -8.00
C LEU A 12 -0.90 -10.23 -6.68
N SER A 13 -1.91 -11.10 -6.63
CA SER A 13 -2.22 -11.91 -5.46
C SER A 13 -1.04 -12.79 -5.05
N LEU A 14 -0.42 -13.49 -6.01
CA LEU A 14 0.72 -14.35 -5.77
C LEU A 14 1.95 -13.59 -5.26
N PHE A 15 2.29 -12.44 -5.87
CA PHE A 15 3.41 -11.61 -5.42
C PHE A 15 3.18 -11.05 -4.02
N ASN A 16 1.95 -10.74 -3.69
CA ASN A 16 1.56 -10.29 -2.37
C ASN A 16 1.60 -11.41 -1.29
N GLU A 17 1.21 -12.63 -1.63
CA GLU A 17 1.13 -13.77 -0.71
C GLU A 17 2.50 -14.42 -0.48
N ASN A 18 3.29 -14.52 -1.57
CA ASN A 18 4.62 -15.10 -1.56
C ASN A 18 5.69 -13.97 -1.64
N THR A 19 6.63 -14.10 -2.54
CA THR A 19 7.51 -13.04 -3.00
C THR A 19 7.49 -13.03 -4.52
N PHE A 20 8.02 -11.99 -5.14
CA PHE A 20 8.22 -11.97 -6.58
C PHE A 20 9.04 -13.18 -7.05
N GLU A 21 10.12 -13.53 -6.35
CA GLU A 21 11.00 -14.65 -6.69
C GLU A 21 10.29 -16.00 -6.62
N GLN A 22 9.54 -16.24 -5.54
CA GLN A 22 8.85 -17.52 -5.31
C GLN A 22 7.65 -17.73 -6.26
N SER A 23 7.13 -16.67 -6.86
CA SER A 23 5.99 -16.73 -7.78
C SER A 23 6.45 -17.02 -9.20
N THR A 24 6.53 -18.31 -9.54
CA THR A 24 6.94 -18.77 -10.89
C THR A 24 5.85 -18.49 -11.93
N THR A 25 6.23 -18.36 -13.21
CA THR A 25 5.29 -18.22 -14.34
C THR A 25 4.32 -19.38 -14.46
N ASN A 26 4.77 -20.60 -14.18
CA ASN A 26 3.92 -21.77 -14.12
C ASN A 26 2.84 -21.67 -13.03
N LEU A 27 3.22 -21.16 -11.83
CA LEU A 27 2.28 -20.94 -10.74
C LEU A 27 1.24 -19.87 -11.09
N ILE A 28 1.68 -18.78 -11.73
CA ILE A 28 0.81 -17.71 -12.21
C ILE A 28 -0.19 -18.25 -13.25
N ALA A 29 0.31 -18.98 -14.26
CA ALA A 29 -0.53 -19.57 -15.29
C ALA A 29 -1.58 -20.53 -14.70
N LYS A 30 -1.15 -21.40 -13.78
CA LYS A 30 -2.04 -22.34 -13.07
C LYS A 30 -3.12 -21.61 -12.27
N LYS A 31 -2.76 -20.58 -11.49
CA LYS A 31 -3.72 -19.81 -10.69
C LYS A 31 -4.67 -19.00 -11.57
N SER A 32 -4.19 -18.54 -12.73
CA SER A 32 -4.99 -17.84 -13.73
C SER A 32 -5.87 -18.79 -14.59
N GLU A 33 -5.72 -20.11 -14.41
CA GLU A 33 -6.41 -21.14 -15.21
C GLU A 33 -6.16 -21.00 -16.72
N VAL A 34 -4.93 -20.69 -17.09
CA VAL A 34 -4.47 -20.59 -18.48
C VAL A 34 -3.26 -21.48 -18.73
N LEU A 35 -2.97 -21.79 -20.00
CA LEU A 35 -1.72 -22.40 -20.37
C LEU A 35 -0.57 -21.39 -20.22
N GLU A 36 0.61 -21.84 -19.85
CA GLU A 36 1.78 -20.98 -19.72
C GLU A 36 2.12 -20.24 -21.04
N GLY A 37 1.87 -20.89 -22.19
CA GLY A 37 1.97 -20.23 -23.50
C GLY A 37 1.03 -19.03 -23.67
N SER A 38 -0.15 -19.04 -23.04
CA SER A 38 -1.07 -17.90 -23.05
C SER A 38 -0.54 -16.74 -22.18
N LEU A 39 0.16 -17.05 -21.09
CA LEU A 39 0.83 -16.02 -20.28
C LEU A 39 1.89 -15.31 -21.12
N TRP A 40 2.77 -16.08 -21.79
CA TRP A 40 3.83 -15.56 -22.64
C TRP A 40 3.32 -14.83 -23.90
N TYR A 41 2.12 -15.12 -24.35
CA TYR A 41 1.47 -14.36 -25.41
C TYR A 41 1.14 -12.93 -24.97
N HIS A 42 0.81 -12.74 -23.70
CA HIS A 42 0.42 -11.44 -23.17
C HIS A 42 1.55 -10.65 -22.51
N PHE A 43 2.58 -11.34 -22.00
CA PHE A 43 3.68 -10.75 -21.24
C PHE A 43 4.99 -11.44 -21.61
N ASN A 44 6.03 -10.66 -21.96
CA ASN A 44 7.33 -11.23 -22.36
C ASN A 44 8.16 -11.69 -21.15
N SER A 45 7.87 -11.14 -19.97
CA SER A 45 8.59 -11.45 -18.74
C SER A 45 7.71 -11.29 -17.49
N LYS A 46 8.17 -11.78 -16.36
CA LYS A 46 7.55 -11.49 -15.05
C LYS A 46 7.62 -10.01 -14.70
N GLN A 47 8.66 -9.31 -15.13
CA GLN A 47 8.85 -7.87 -14.93
C GLN A 47 7.80 -7.04 -15.67
N ASP A 48 7.26 -7.53 -16.79
CA ASP A 48 6.15 -6.87 -17.48
C ASP A 48 4.90 -6.84 -16.60
N LEU A 49 4.66 -7.90 -15.81
CA LEU A 49 3.57 -7.92 -14.83
C LEU A 49 3.81 -6.88 -13.73
N VAL A 50 5.05 -6.77 -13.21
CA VAL A 50 5.40 -5.75 -12.23
C VAL A 50 5.18 -4.36 -12.79
N SER A 51 5.56 -4.11 -14.05
CA SER A 51 5.32 -2.83 -14.71
C SER A 51 3.83 -2.48 -14.76
N VAL A 52 2.98 -3.44 -15.09
CA VAL A 52 1.51 -3.24 -15.09
C VAL A 52 0.98 -2.98 -13.68
N HIS A 53 1.43 -3.75 -12.68
CA HIS A 53 1.02 -3.51 -11.29
C HIS A 53 1.45 -2.14 -10.78
N THR A 54 2.64 -1.67 -11.19
CA THR A 54 3.17 -0.35 -10.87
C THR A 54 2.28 0.78 -11.41
N GLU A 55 1.80 0.66 -12.67
CA GLU A 55 0.85 1.61 -13.25
C GLU A 55 -0.49 1.60 -12.51
N LEU A 56 -1.02 0.41 -12.21
CA LEU A 56 -2.29 0.27 -11.48
C LEU A 56 -2.19 0.82 -10.05
N PHE A 57 -1.05 0.61 -9.40
CA PHE A 57 -0.77 1.18 -8.09
C PHE A 57 -0.79 2.71 -8.15
N LEU A 58 -0.03 3.32 -9.06
CA LEU A 58 0.04 4.77 -9.22
C LEU A 58 -1.33 5.39 -9.50
N ASP A 59 -2.10 4.77 -10.41
CA ASP A 59 -3.46 5.23 -10.72
C ASP A 59 -4.36 5.18 -9.47
N SER A 60 -4.31 4.09 -8.72
CA SER A 60 -5.09 3.91 -7.49
C SER A 60 -4.64 4.88 -6.39
N PHE A 61 -3.33 5.05 -6.20
CA PHE A 61 -2.74 5.95 -5.22
C PHE A 61 -3.14 7.41 -5.50
N ARG A 62 -2.93 7.88 -6.73
CA ARG A 62 -3.25 9.26 -7.12
C ARG A 62 -4.74 9.57 -7.04
N LYS A 63 -5.61 8.61 -7.37
CA LYS A 63 -7.06 8.75 -7.19
C LYS A 63 -7.46 8.89 -5.72
N LYS A 64 -6.80 8.17 -4.82
CA LYS A 64 -7.09 8.22 -3.38
C LYS A 64 -6.45 9.42 -2.69
N ARG A 65 -5.27 9.85 -3.14
CA ARG A 65 -4.56 11.02 -2.62
C ARG A 65 -5.45 12.28 -2.59
N ILE A 66 -6.31 12.47 -3.58
CA ILE A 66 -7.22 13.64 -3.67
C ILE A 66 -8.07 13.79 -2.39
N TYR A 67 -8.45 12.68 -1.74
CA TYR A 67 -9.24 12.73 -0.50
C TYR A 67 -8.42 13.22 0.70
N THR A 68 -7.11 13.08 0.68
CA THR A 68 -6.22 13.57 1.74
C THR A 68 -5.95 15.07 1.65
N GLU A 69 -6.40 15.74 0.59
CA GLU A 69 -6.33 17.18 0.37
C GLU A 69 -7.65 17.89 0.77
N LYS A 70 -8.64 17.14 1.27
CA LYS A 70 -9.92 17.70 1.70
C LYS A 70 -9.81 18.43 3.03
N ASN A 71 -10.60 19.50 3.17
CA ASN A 71 -10.68 20.27 4.41
C ASN A 71 -11.70 19.70 5.40
N ASP A 72 -12.59 18.81 4.94
CA ASP A 72 -13.52 18.12 5.81
C ASP A 72 -12.77 17.05 6.61
N PRO A 73 -12.80 17.09 7.96
CA PRO A 73 -12.04 16.16 8.80
C PRO A 73 -12.38 14.68 8.55
N LYS A 74 -13.65 14.36 8.29
CA LYS A 74 -14.07 12.99 8.05
C LYS A 74 -13.58 12.47 6.69
N GLU A 75 -13.71 13.29 5.62
CA GLU A 75 -13.20 12.92 4.30
C GLU A 75 -11.68 12.75 4.32
N LEU A 76 -10.95 13.62 5.04
CA LEU A 76 -9.52 13.53 5.18
C LEU A 76 -9.10 12.24 5.91
N ILE A 77 -9.71 11.93 7.06
CA ILE A 77 -9.41 10.70 7.82
C ILE A 77 -9.70 9.46 6.96
N LEU A 78 -10.84 9.41 6.30
CA LEU A 78 -11.17 8.30 5.40
C LEU A 78 -10.21 8.22 4.20
N GLY A 79 -9.75 9.37 3.70
CA GLY A 79 -8.72 9.46 2.67
C GLY A 79 -7.40 8.82 3.12
N LEU A 80 -6.89 9.19 4.29
CA LEU A 80 -5.67 8.61 4.87
C LEU A 80 -5.77 7.09 5.01
N LEU A 81 -6.90 6.60 5.54
CA LEU A 81 -7.14 5.16 5.66
C LEU A 81 -7.21 4.46 4.31
N SER A 82 -7.81 5.11 3.30
CA SER A 82 -7.92 4.54 1.96
C SER A 82 -6.58 4.39 1.23
N ILE A 83 -5.58 5.25 1.54
CA ILE A 83 -4.22 5.10 1.03
C ILE A 83 -3.55 3.86 1.61
N TYR A 84 -3.71 3.59 2.92
CA TYR A 84 -3.18 2.35 3.48
C TYR A 84 -3.75 1.10 2.78
N GLU A 85 -5.01 1.13 2.37
CA GLU A 85 -5.61 0.03 1.61
C GLU A 85 -4.92 -0.16 0.25
N VAL A 86 -4.60 0.92 -0.46
CA VAL A 86 -3.83 0.84 -1.71
C VAL A 86 -2.44 0.26 -1.46
N LEU A 87 -1.73 0.73 -0.42
CA LEU A 87 -0.42 0.16 -0.05
C LEU A 87 -0.53 -1.34 0.28
N TRP A 88 -1.59 -1.74 0.96
CA TRP A 88 -1.85 -3.15 1.26
C TRP A 88 -2.11 -4.00 0.01
N ASP A 89 -2.90 -3.50 -0.92
CA ASP A 89 -3.27 -4.24 -2.13
C ASP A 89 -2.08 -4.45 -3.07
N TYR A 90 -1.08 -3.55 -3.05
CA TYR A 90 0.14 -3.63 -3.84
C TYR A 90 1.40 -3.80 -2.98
N ARG A 91 1.28 -4.39 -1.80
CA ARG A 91 2.32 -4.42 -0.75
C ARG A 91 3.64 -5.03 -1.17
N TYR A 92 3.66 -5.93 -2.14
CA TYR A 92 4.91 -6.50 -2.63
C TYR A 92 5.81 -5.44 -3.30
N LEU A 93 5.22 -4.39 -3.94
CA LEU A 93 5.98 -3.29 -4.57
C LEU A 93 6.73 -2.42 -3.57
N VAL A 94 6.21 -2.31 -2.35
CA VAL A 94 6.80 -1.48 -1.28
C VAL A 94 7.58 -2.30 -0.25
N ARG A 95 7.43 -3.63 -0.26
CA ARG A 95 8.08 -4.58 0.62
C ARG A 95 9.34 -5.17 0.04
N ASP A 96 9.26 -5.63 -1.21
CA ASP A 96 10.30 -6.43 -1.83
C ASP A 96 11.53 -5.56 -2.17
N SER A 97 12.71 -6.14 -2.05
CA SER A 97 13.97 -5.44 -2.33
C SER A 97 14.05 -4.99 -3.81
N PHE A 98 14.46 -3.75 -4.04
CA PHE A 98 14.67 -3.22 -5.40
C PHE A 98 15.75 -3.94 -6.19
N GLU A 99 16.72 -4.55 -5.50
CA GLU A 99 17.84 -5.26 -6.13
C GLU A 99 17.37 -6.37 -7.06
N GLN A 100 16.27 -7.03 -6.72
CA GLN A 100 15.69 -8.09 -7.56
C GLN A 100 15.13 -7.58 -8.90
N PHE A 101 14.84 -6.29 -9.03
CA PHE A 101 14.35 -5.68 -10.27
C PHE A 101 15.46 -4.97 -11.06
N SER A 102 16.52 -4.49 -10.40
CA SER A 102 17.52 -3.59 -10.96
C SER A 102 18.36 -4.23 -12.07
N ASN A 103 18.74 -5.50 -11.93
CA ASN A 103 19.62 -6.19 -12.86
C ASN A 103 18.95 -6.51 -14.19
N GLU A 104 17.63 -6.72 -14.20
CA GLU A 104 16.89 -7.16 -15.39
C GLU A 104 16.12 -6.00 -16.05
N ASN A 105 15.71 -4.98 -15.28
CA ASN A 105 14.98 -3.83 -15.79
C ASN A 105 15.28 -2.54 -15.01
N PRO A 106 16.38 -1.82 -15.33
CA PRO A 106 16.77 -0.58 -14.64
C PRO A 106 15.68 0.49 -14.63
N LYS A 107 14.92 0.64 -15.72
CA LYS A 107 13.83 1.63 -15.81
C LYS A 107 12.68 1.31 -14.85
N LEU A 108 12.39 0.04 -14.65
CA LEU A 108 11.39 -0.39 -13.66
C LEU A 108 11.88 -0.10 -12.24
N CYS A 109 13.16 -0.33 -11.98
CA CYS A 109 13.78 -0.01 -10.70
C CYS A 109 13.68 1.50 -10.39
N GLU A 110 14.10 2.36 -11.33
CA GLU A 110 13.97 3.82 -11.19
C GLU A 110 12.53 4.22 -10.87
N LYS A 111 11.56 3.68 -11.62
CA LYS A 111 10.13 3.96 -11.39
C LYS A 111 9.63 3.54 -10.01
N ILE A 112 10.10 2.41 -9.48
CA ILE A 112 9.73 1.97 -8.13
C ILE A 112 10.37 2.87 -7.07
N VAL A 113 11.61 3.34 -7.29
CA VAL A 113 12.25 4.34 -6.42
C VAL A 113 11.45 5.64 -6.42
N ASP A 114 11.06 6.15 -7.59
CA ASP A 114 10.25 7.38 -7.71
C ASP A 114 8.92 7.25 -6.97
N ILE A 115 8.26 6.09 -7.05
CA ILE A 115 7.04 5.80 -6.30
C ILE A 115 7.25 5.90 -4.79
N ASN A 116 8.34 5.34 -4.29
CA ASN A 116 8.63 5.41 -2.85
C ASN A 116 8.86 6.85 -2.40
N HIS A 117 9.56 7.66 -3.21
CA HIS A 117 9.70 9.10 -2.94
C HIS A 117 8.33 9.82 -2.97
N GLU A 118 7.49 9.53 -3.97
CA GLU A 118 6.13 10.12 -4.06
C GLU A 118 5.29 9.78 -2.82
N ILE A 119 5.42 8.57 -2.28
CA ILE A 119 4.73 8.16 -1.04
C ILE A 119 5.28 8.91 0.17
N ASP A 120 6.60 9.08 0.28
CA ASP A 120 7.24 9.76 1.41
C ASP A 120 6.85 11.24 1.44
N GLU A 121 6.92 11.92 0.31
CA GLU A 121 6.50 13.31 0.18
C GLU A 121 5.02 13.48 0.50
N TRP A 122 4.17 12.63 -0.08
CA TRP A 122 2.74 12.63 0.22
C TRP A 122 2.45 12.44 1.71
N ALA A 123 3.11 11.52 2.38
CA ALA A 123 2.87 11.25 3.79
C ALA A 123 3.15 12.50 4.65
N LYS A 124 4.24 13.20 4.34
CA LYS A 124 4.60 14.46 5.01
C LYS A 124 3.58 15.57 4.73
N GLU A 125 3.21 15.78 3.46
CA GLU A 125 2.20 16.75 3.06
C GLU A 125 0.84 16.47 3.72
N ALA A 126 0.41 15.22 3.80
CA ALA A 126 -0.85 14.83 4.40
C ALA A 126 -0.90 15.11 5.91
N ILE A 127 0.18 14.88 6.65
CA ILE A 127 0.27 15.22 8.08
C ILE A 127 0.26 16.75 8.29
N ILE A 128 1.00 17.49 7.46
CA ILE A 128 1.00 18.97 7.51
C ILE A 128 -0.40 19.51 7.19
N HIS A 129 -1.06 18.98 6.17
CA HIS A 129 -2.42 19.38 5.82
C HIS A 129 -3.42 19.06 6.96
N ALA A 130 -3.37 17.86 7.53
CA ALA A 130 -4.20 17.48 8.66
C ALA A 130 -4.00 18.41 9.89
N LYS A 131 -2.77 18.87 10.13
CA LYS A 131 -2.49 19.91 11.13
C LYS A 131 -3.15 21.24 10.78
N ASN A 132 -2.99 21.71 9.54
CA ASN A 132 -3.50 23.00 9.09
C ASN A 132 -5.01 23.11 9.15
N VAL A 133 -5.73 22.00 8.92
CA VAL A 133 -7.21 21.95 8.99
C VAL A 133 -7.74 21.55 10.37
N GLY A 134 -6.86 21.39 11.38
CA GLY A 134 -7.24 21.11 12.76
C GLY A 134 -7.65 19.66 13.05
N VAL A 135 -7.41 18.74 12.14
CA VAL A 135 -7.58 17.28 12.39
C VAL A 135 -6.52 16.78 13.37
N LEU A 136 -5.28 17.26 13.22
CA LEU A 136 -4.17 16.97 14.12
C LEU A 136 -3.76 18.21 14.90
N ILE A 137 -3.51 18.03 16.19
CA ILE A 137 -2.88 19.00 17.10
C ILE A 137 -1.46 18.47 17.36
N ILE A 138 -0.55 18.77 16.46
CA ILE A 138 0.85 18.28 16.48
C ILE A 138 1.84 19.43 16.41
N GLN A 139 2.95 19.34 17.14
CA GLN A 139 4.05 20.28 17.08
C GLN A 139 4.90 20.02 15.84
N ASP A 140 5.57 21.07 15.29
CA ASP A 140 6.39 20.91 14.08
C ASP A 140 7.54 19.91 14.27
N GLU A 141 8.09 19.84 15.49
CA GLU A 141 9.17 18.94 15.88
C GLU A 141 8.76 17.46 15.89
N ASP A 142 7.47 17.14 16.02
CA ASP A 142 6.96 15.77 16.04
C ASP A 142 6.58 15.24 14.65
N ILE A 143 6.39 16.14 13.67
CA ILE A 143 5.86 15.78 12.33
C ILE A 143 6.73 14.73 11.67
N GLU A 144 8.05 14.93 11.63
CA GLU A 144 8.98 14.02 10.96
C GLU A 144 8.92 12.62 11.58
N SER A 145 8.96 12.53 12.90
CA SER A 145 8.88 11.25 13.61
C SER A 145 7.56 10.50 13.37
N VAL A 146 6.45 11.23 13.34
CA VAL A 146 5.12 10.64 13.07
C VAL A 146 5.02 10.14 11.63
N VAL A 147 5.57 10.88 10.67
CA VAL A 147 5.66 10.46 9.27
C VAL A 147 6.50 9.19 9.14
N GLU A 148 7.71 9.15 9.71
CA GLU A 148 8.60 7.99 9.66
C GLU A 148 7.95 6.74 10.27
N ILE A 149 7.34 6.85 11.45
CA ILE A 149 6.65 5.73 12.10
C ILE A 149 5.50 5.23 11.20
N SER A 150 4.73 6.14 10.60
CA SER A 150 3.63 5.78 9.72
C SER A 150 4.10 5.06 8.46
N LEU A 151 5.21 5.51 7.86
CA LEU A 151 5.84 4.88 6.70
C LEU A 151 6.41 3.50 7.03
N ILE A 152 7.07 3.35 8.20
CA ILE A 152 7.57 2.06 8.67
C ILE A 152 6.43 1.06 8.84
N ILE A 153 5.31 1.49 9.44
CA ILE A 153 4.12 0.64 9.58
C ILE A 153 3.56 0.30 8.20
N GLY A 154 3.37 1.29 7.33
CA GLY A 154 2.79 1.09 6.00
C GLY A 154 3.58 0.11 5.13
N ARG A 155 4.91 0.10 5.24
CA ARG A 155 5.80 -0.73 4.41
C ARG A 155 6.16 -2.08 5.03
N HIS A 156 6.47 -2.10 6.33
CA HIS A 156 7.09 -3.27 6.95
C HIS A 156 6.16 -4.08 7.85
N TRP A 157 4.96 -3.57 8.14
CA TRP A 157 3.99 -4.29 8.95
C TRP A 157 3.67 -5.69 8.41
N LEU A 158 3.57 -5.84 7.09
CA LEU A 158 3.20 -7.12 6.51
C LEU A 158 4.22 -8.21 6.86
N ASP A 159 5.50 -8.00 6.57
CA ASP A 159 6.54 -8.99 6.82
C ASP A 159 6.64 -9.35 8.30
N TYR A 160 6.59 -8.34 9.16
CA TYR A 160 6.56 -8.54 10.59
C TYR A 160 5.34 -9.34 11.03
N SER A 161 4.15 -8.96 10.53
CA SER A 161 2.89 -9.55 10.94
C SER A 161 2.72 -10.99 10.47
N MET A 162 3.15 -11.32 9.26
CA MET A 162 3.12 -12.69 8.73
C MET A 162 4.00 -13.64 9.56
N LYS A 163 5.19 -13.19 9.96
CA LYS A 163 6.09 -13.96 10.83
C LYS A 163 5.54 -14.11 12.24
N LYS A 164 4.92 -13.05 12.77
CA LYS A 164 4.41 -13.04 14.15
C LYS A 164 3.06 -13.75 14.29
N TYR A 165 2.22 -13.71 13.27
CA TYR A 165 0.85 -14.24 13.28
C TYR A 165 0.59 -15.15 12.07
N PRO A 166 1.34 -16.26 11.89
CA PRO A 166 1.31 -17.08 10.67
C PRO A 166 -0.05 -17.75 10.42
N SER A 167 -0.90 -17.89 11.44
CA SER A 167 -2.23 -18.52 11.34
C SER A 167 -3.38 -17.52 11.15
N LYS A 168 -3.08 -16.22 11.09
CA LYS A 168 -4.11 -15.19 10.95
C LYS A 168 -4.38 -14.87 9.48
N SER A 169 -5.64 -14.53 9.18
CA SER A 169 -6.05 -14.16 7.82
C SER A 169 -5.45 -12.81 7.39
N ASN A 170 -5.31 -12.62 6.08
CA ASN A 170 -4.89 -11.33 5.51
C ASN A 170 -5.80 -10.18 5.95
N LEU A 171 -7.11 -10.42 6.08
CA LEU A 171 -8.06 -9.42 6.57
C LEU A 171 -7.72 -8.98 8.01
N TYR A 172 -7.43 -9.95 8.89
CA TYR A 172 -7.02 -9.65 10.27
C TYR A 172 -5.72 -8.81 10.29
N LEU A 173 -4.72 -9.19 9.50
CA LEU A 173 -3.44 -8.50 9.46
C LEU A 173 -3.59 -7.07 8.92
N ARG A 174 -4.43 -6.89 7.89
CA ARG A 174 -4.77 -5.57 7.32
C ARG A 174 -5.45 -4.66 8.35
N LYS A 175 -6.53 -5.12 8.98
CA LYS A 175 -7.23 -4.37 10.05
C LYS A 175 -6.29 -4.00 11.19
N LYS A 176 -5.41 -4.92 11.58
CA LYS A 176 -4.44 -4.66 12.65
C LYS A 176 -3.39 -3.61 12.24
N GLY A 177 -2.95 -3.58 10.98
CA GLY A 177 -2.04 -2.56 10.46
C GLY A 177 -2.68 -1.17 10.47
N ILE A 178 -3.92 -1.06 10.01
CA ILE A 178 -4.72 0.18 10.10
C ILE A 178 -4.80 0.66 11.56
N ASN A 179 -5.13 -0.25 12.49
CA ASN A 179 -5.21 0.08 13.91
C ASN A 179 -3.88 0.59 14.51
N LEU A 180 -2.74 0.09 14.03
CA LEU A 180 -1.43 0.59 14.45
C LEU A 180 -1.18 2.01 13.95
N LEU A 181 -1.50 2.29 12.68
CA LEU A 181 -1.39 3.64 12.12
C LEU A 181 -2.26 4.64 12.90
N ILE A 182 -3.51 4.27 13.19
CA ILE A 182 -4.40 5.11 13.98
C ILE A 182 -3.84 5.35 15.37
N LYS A 183 -3.35 4.32 16.06
CA LYS A 183 -2.73 4.49 17.38
C LYS A 183 -1.51 5.39 17.36
N THR A 184 -0.78 5.44 16.26
CA THR A 184 0.33 6.38 16.07
C THR A 184 -0.15 7.82 16.01
N LEU A 185 -1.28 8.07 15.32
CA LEU A 185 -1.85 9.40 15.14
C LEU A 185 -2.78 9.82 16.30
N TYR A 186 -3.36 8.87 17.03
CA TYR A 186 -4.40 9.10 18.04
C TYR A 186 -4.02 10.12 19.13
N PRO A 187 -2.77 10.17 19.67
CA PRO A 187 -2.36 11.18 20.64
C PRO A 187 -2.46 12.61 20.11
N TYR A 188 -2.30 12.76 18.80
CA TYR A 188 -2.29 14.07 18.11
C TYR A 188 -3.65 14.45 17.54
N LEU A 189 -4.67 13.57 17.54
CA LEU A 189 -6.00 13.91 17.04
C LEU A 189 -6.65 15.01 17.91
N SER A 190 -7.35 15.96 17.28
CA SER A 190 -8.26 16.85 17.99
C SER A 190 -9.40 16.07 18.67
N ASN A 191 -10.08 16.67 19.64
CA ASN A 191 -11.19 15.98 20.32
C ASN A 191 -12.29 15.55 19.33
N GLU A 192 -12.66 16.40 18.40
CA GLU A 192 -13.64 16.12 17.35
C GLU A 192 -13.18 14.97 16.45
N SER A 193 -11.91 14.97 16.05
CA SER A 193 -11.34 13.90 15.22
C SER A 193 -11.26 12.56 15.97
N ARG A 194 -11.02 12.57 17.30
CA ARG A 194 -11.07 11.35 18.11
C ARG A 194 -12.47 10.74 18.13
N GLU A 195 -13.50 11.55 18.39
CA GLU A 195 -14.88 11.09 18.37
C GLU A 195 -15.27 10.48 17.02
N MET A 196 -14.83 11.09 15.90
CA MET A 196 -15.03 10.55 14.56
C MET A 196 -14.34 9.19 14.38
N VAL A 197 -13.07 9.09 14.75
CA VAL A 197 -12.30 7.85 14.63
C VAL A 197 -12.94 6.74 15.49
N ASP A 198 -13.30 7.04 16.74
CA ASP A 198 -13.92 6.08 17.63
C ASP A 198 -15.25 5.59 17.08
N SER A 199 -16.08 6.48 16.50
CA SER A 199 -17.35 6.11 15.86
C SER A 199 -17.19 5.18 14.62
N ILE A 200 -16.09 5.33 13.86
CA ILE A 200 -15.78 4.45 12.72
C ILE A 200 -15.44 3.03 13.22
N TYR A 201 -14.75 2.95 14.36
CA TYR A 201 -14.27 1.67 14.92
C TYR A 201 -15.28 0.90 15.76
N GLU A 202 -16.24 1.58 16.37
CA GLU A 202 -17.34 0.93 17.11
C GLU A 202 -18.36 0.29 16.16
N SER A 203 -18.32 0.65 14.89
CA SER A 203 -19.25 0.17 13.85
C SER A 203 -18.78 -1.09 13.12
N ASP A 204 -17.55 -1.60 13.37
CA ASP A 204 -16.90 -2.76 12.73
C ASP A 204 -16.73 -3.94 13.70
#